data_dd4436882e5c623ed71c39ab71650d53
#
_entry.id   dd4436882e5c623ed71c39ab71650d53
#
_cell.length_a   1.000
_cell.length_b   1.000
_cell.length_c   1.000
_cell.angle_alpha   90.00
_cell.angle_beta   90.00
_cell.angle_gamma   90.00
#
_symmetry.space_group_name_H-M   'P 1'
#
loop_
_entity.id
_entity.type
_entity.pdbx_description
1 polymer ?
#
loop_
_entity_poly.entity_id
_entity_poly.type
_entity_poly.pdbx_seq_one_letter_code
_entity_poly.pdbx_strand_id
1 'polypeptide(L)'
;MFFRELGFRPIRFRANHFGNQDGVAGREYFPFSPSRPSSCRWPRIRIRRGRAFHATEAGPAAKATLPRAQSSSAQPCRVLATPPHPSNVRPVRERHDMISTLIYRSRAVETMNAQDLTDLLTPARARNAALDVTGIMLFDGVHFVQLLEGPDEAVSRLFDSIRRDDAHKNVVLLMQDQGPARRFGGDAMALLDLRELGPQEVSSRILAKMTVFARLARGDDRVVKILGWYAAARGTDHIVEGEDAAHWRFAASGAAAIQEDPAAPARAYPFALQPIVDPMRREVTSFEFLIRGRSGESPEQMFASLDPAQRYRVDLESKAAAFELARRLGLDNVKLSVNLLPMSLIEDPSAVSRLVDQIAACGLLPQHVIVEITEQEAIERPFAFRDAIARLRRAGIGVAIDDFGAGFAGLSLLAEFQPDKLKIDRQLIQNIHLDGPRQAIVCGIARACSAMGITPVAEGVERVEEWCWLQAAGFERFQGYLFAKPALNAVPDVRWPERVQAD
;
A
#
# COMPACT_ATOMS: atom_id res chain seq x y z
N MET A 1 -26.56 1.54 14.72
CA MET A 1 -26.51 1.03 16.09
C MET A 1 -25.54 -0.15 16.20
N PHE A 2 -24.50 -0.22 15.36
CA PHE A 2 -23.56 -1.36 15.28
C PHE A 2 -22.07 -0.98 15.42
N PHE A 3 -21.75 0.29 15.73
CA PHE A 3 -20.37 0.78 15.85
C PHE A 3 -20.00 1.28 17.26
N ARG A 4 -20.79 1.01 18.28
CA ARG A 4 -20.54 1.49 19.66
C ARG A 4 -19.83 0.51 20.59
N GLU A 5 -19.52 -0.71 20.14
CA GLU A 5 -18.93 -1.75 21.00
C GLU A 5 -17.44 -2.02 20.81
N LEU A 6 -16.77 -1.32 19.92
CA LEU A 6 -15.32 -1.42 19.76
C LEU A 6 -14.66 -0.13 20.28
N GLY A 7 -14.48 -0.02 21.58
CA GLY A 7 -13.95 1.11 22.36
C GLY A 7 -12.67 1.80 21.87
N PHE A 8 -12.69 2.38 20.69
CA PHE A 8 -11.59 3.20 20.17
C PHE A 8 -11.75 4.64 20.63
N ARG A 9 -10.88 5.09 21.54
CA ARG A 9 -10.69 6.51 21.84
C ARG A 9 -9.70 7.11 20.83
N PRO A 10 -9.97 8.32 20.30
CA PRO A 10 -9.02 8.98 19.40
C PRO A 10 -7.78 9.40 20.19
N ILE A 11 -6.60 9.08 19.67
CA ILE A 11 -5.31 9.54 20.18
C ILE A 11 -5.16 11.01 19.76
N ARG A 12 -5.19 11.93 20.73
CA ARG A 12 -4.89 13.34 20.50
C ARG A 12 -3.37 13.52 20.43
N PHE A 13 -2.86 13.88 19.29
CA PHE A 13 -1.51 14.43 19.16
C PHE A 13 -1.54 15.88 19.66
N ARG A 14 -0.76 16.16 20.72
CA ARG A 14 -0.49 17.53 21.16
C ARG A 14 0.62 18.10 20.28
N ALA A 15 0.34 19.18 19.58
CA ALA A 15 1.36 20.06 19.04
C ALA A 15 2.06 20.76 20.20
N ASN A 16 3.36 20.52 20.39
CA ASN A 16 4.18 21.25 21.34
C ASN A 16 4.64 22.58 20.70
N HIS A 17 4.08 23.68 21.17
CA HIS A 17 4.69 24.99 21.01
C HIS A 17 5.92 25.07 21.93
N PHE A 18 7.10 25.24 21.36
CA PHE A 18 8.28 25.66 22.09
C PHE A 18 8.22 27.16 22.35
N GLY A 19 8.02 27.51 23.62
CA GLY A 19 8.28 28.85 24.17
C GLY A 19 9.41 28.72 25.17
N ASN A 20 10.48 29.46 24.89
CA ASN A 20 11.66 29.63 25.73
C ASN A 20 11.33 30.24 27.05
N GLN A 21 11.84 29.70 28.20
CA GLN A 21 12.45 30.51 29.28
C GLN A 21 13.11 29.64 30.36
N ASP A 22 14.20 30.17 30.88
CA ASP A 22 15.18 29.64 31.83
C ASP A 22 14.65 29.31 33.23
N GLY A 23 15.32 28.37 33.96
CA GLY A 23 15.19 28.27 35.42
C GLY A 23 15.57 26.92 36.04
N VAL A 24 16.78 26.76 36.38
CA VAL A 24 17.49 26.07 37.51
C VAL A 24 16.70 25.19 38.49
N ALA A 25 17.28 23.98 38.72
CA ALA A 25 17.44 23.16 39.94
C ALA A 25 16.28 22.31 40.50
N GLY A 26 16.64 21.04 40.79
CA GLY A 26 15.99 20.24 41.81
C GLY A 26 15.87 18.75 41.45
N ARG A 27 16.85 17.92 41.82
CA ARG A 27 16.76 16.45 41.83
C ARG A 27 15.89 15.99 43.00
N GLU A 28 14.89 15.15 42.76
CA GLU A 28 14.43 14.18 43.76
C GLU A 28 14.01 12.88 43.07
N TYR A 29 14.61 11.79 43.51
CA TYR A 29 14.29 10.39 43.17
C TYR A 29 13.18 9.90 44.09
N PHE A 30 12.10 9.32 43.53
CA PHE A 30 11.20 8.42 44.25
C PHE A 30 11.02 7.11 43.50
N PRO A 31 11.10 5.97 44.22
CA PRO A 31 10.98 4.64 43.60
C PRO A 31 9.51 4.23 43.47
N PHE A 32 9.13 3.75 42.28
CA PHE A 32 7.81 3.16 42.03
C PHE A 32 7.83 1.66 42.42
N SER A 33 6.94 1.31 43.36
CA SER A 33 6.60 -0.08 43.74
C SER A 33 5.39 -0.54 42.93
N PRO A 34 5.33 -1.79 42.38
CA PRO A 34 4.22 -2.23 41.58
C PRO A 34 3.10 -2.82 42.43
N SER A 35 1.94 -2.17 42.45
CA SER A 35 0.69 -2.74 42.96
C SER A 35 -0.01 -3.60 41.88
N ARG A 36 -0.36 -4.83 42.28
CA ARG A 36 -1.11 -5.82 41.49
C ARG A 36 -2.54 -5.35 41.18
N PRO A 37 -3.07 -5.54 39.97
CA PRO A 37 -4.52 -5.43 39.75
C PRO A 37 -5.23 -6.75 40.01
N SER A 38 -6.39 -6.61 40.64
CA SER A 38 -7.39 -7.61 41.01
C SER A 38 -8.02 -8.29 39.80
N SER A 39 -8.34 -9.57 40.05
CA SER A 39 -9.02 -10.57 39.19
C SER A 39 -10.32 -10.09 38.53
N CYS A 40 -10.38 -10.04 37.20
CA CYS A 40 -11.62 -10.11 36.44
C CYS A 40 -11.86 -11.53 35.96
N ARG A 41 -12.94 -12.16 36.44
CA ARG A 41 -13.43 -13.47 35.99
C ARG A 41 -14.20 -13.31 34.67
N TRP A 42 -13.81 -14.06 33.66
CA TRP A 42 -14.57 -14.22 32.38
C TRP A 42 -15.62 -15.32 32.53
N PRO A 43 -16.83 -15.19 32.00
CA PRO A 43 -17.82 -16.26 32.00
C PRO A 43 -17.47 -17.34 30.97
N ARG A 44 -17.52 -18.61 31.39
CA ARG A 44 -17.29 -19.79 30.55
C ARG A 44 -18.49 -20.01 29.63
N ILE A 45 -18.27 -19.94 28.32
CA ILE A 45 -19.22 -20.37 27.31
C ILE A 45 -19.14 -21.89 27.19
N ARG A 46 -20.25 -22.58 27.49
CA ARG A 46 -20.42 -24.03 27.29
C ARG A 46 -20.70 -24.31 25.83
N ILE A 47 -19.76 -24.94 25.13
CA ILE A 47 -19.98 -25.51 23.79
C ILE A 47 -20.60 -26.91 23.98
N ARG A 48 -21.86 -27.12 23.51
CA ARG A 48 -22.48 -28.43 23.42
C ARG A 48 -21.81 -29.25 22.33
N ARG A 49 -21.21 -30.38 22.69
CA ARG A 49 -20.75 -31.41 21.77
C ARG A 49 -21.94 -32.09 21.09
N GLY A 50 -22.05 -31.98 19.79
CA GLY A 50 -22.92 -32.77 18.92
C GLY A 50 -22.32 -34.17 18.69
N ARG A 51 -23.24 -35.15 18.59
CA ARG A 51 -23.00 -36.58 18.52
C ARG A 51 -22.14 -37.03 17.35
N ALA A 52 -21.26 -37.97 17.64
CA ALA A 52 -20.53 -38.77 16.66
C ALA A 52 -21.49 -39.69 15.88
N PHE A 53 -21.32 -39.72 14.54
CA PHE A 53 -21.87 -40.77 13.70
C PHE A 53 -20.79 -41.79 13.42
N HIS A 54 -21.11 -43.06 13.71
CA HIS A 54 -20.31 -44.23 13.46
C HIS A 54 -20.16 -44.48 11.93
N ALA A 55 -18.94 -44.72 11.49
CA ALA A 55 -18.64 -45.28 10.21
C ALA A 55 -18.75 -46.80 10.28
N THR A 56 -19.51 -47.40 9.40
CA THR A 56 -19.51 -48.84 9.13
C THR A 56 -18.79 -49.15 7.84
N GLU A 57 -18.10 -50.27 7.89
CA GLU A 57 -17.09 -50.79 7.00
C GLU A 57 -17.52 -51.12 5.56
N ALA A 58 -16.50 -51.25 4.76
CA ALA A 58 -16.46 -51.52 3.32
C ALA A 58 -16.87 -52.95 2.94
N GLY A 59 -17.44 -53.08 1.76
CA GLY A 59 -17.54 -54.34 0.99
C GLY A 59 -17.31 -54.08 -0.51
N PRO A 60 -16.80 -55.04 -1.28
CA PRO A 60 -16.01 -54.79 -2.49
C PRO A 60 -16.75 -54.75 -3.82
N ALA A 61 -16.08 -54.15 -4.73
CA ALA A 61 -16.20 -54.05 -6.19
C ALA A 61 -17.14 -55.00 -6.96
N ALA A 62 -17.99 -54.43 -7.79
CA ALA A 62 -18.60 -55.12 -8.94
C ALA A 62 -18.37 -54.30 -10.22
N LYS A 63 -17.70 -54.91 -11.18
CA LYS A 63 -17.50 -54.45 -12.57
C LYS A 63 -18.84 -54.51 -13.28
N ALA A 64 -19.30 -53.44 -13.88
CA ALA A 64 -20.41 -53.44 -14.84
C ALA A 64 -19.91 -53.01 -16.21
N THR A 65 -20.06 -53.95 -17.14
CA THR A 65 -19.79 -53.90 -18.58
C THR A 65 -20.88 -53.08 -19.30
N LEU A 66 -20.45 -52.24 -20.23
CA LEU A 66 -21.29 -51.49 -21.19
C LEU A 66 -21.82 -52.46 -22.29
N PRO A 67 -23.09 -52.37 -22.70
CA PRO A 67 -23.56 -53.04 -23.92
C PRO A 67 -23.42 -52.11 -25.15
N ARG A 68 -22.95 -52.73 -26.25
CA ARG A 68 -22.86 -52.18 -27.61
C ARG A 68 -24.26 -51.88 -28.17
N ALA A 69 -24.38 -50.73 -28.83
CA ALA A 69 -25.53 -50.37 -29.66
C ALA A 69 -25.52 -51.14 -30.98
N GLN A 70 -26.67 -51.72 -31.31
CA GLN A 70 -26.94 -52.30 -32.63
C GLN A 70 -27.60 -51.24 -33.52
N SER A 71 -27.16 -51.25 -34.78
CA SER A 71 -27.66 -50.46 -35.88
C SER A 71 -29.05 -50.92 -36.33
N SER A 72 -29.98 -50.00 -36.57
CA SER A 72 -31.22 -50.24 -37.29
C SER A 72 -31.44 -49.13 -38.35
N SER A 73 -31.76 -49.61 -39.50
CA SER A 73 -31.96 -49.05 -40.83
C SER A 73 -32.91 -47.83 -40.91
N ALA A 74 -32.57 -46.98 -41.88
CA ALA A 74 -33.30 -45.82 -42.35
C ALA A 74 -34.58 -46.11 -43.13
N GLN A 75 -35.60 -45.26 -42.95
CA GLN A 75 -36.59 -44.97 -43.99
C GLN A 75 -36.84 -43.46 -44.08
N PRO A 76 -37.07 -42.89 -45.29
CA PRO A 76 -37.10 -41.46 -45.52
C PRO A 76 -38.46 -40.82 -45.21
N CYS A 77 -38.47 -39.77 -44.41
CA CYS A 77 -39.65 -38.89 -44.24
C CYS A 77 -39.58 -37.71 -45.20
N ARG A 78 -40.75 -37.47 -45.80
CA ARG A 78 -41.06 -36.41 -46.78
C ARG A 78 -40.62 -35.02 -46.34
N VAL A 79 -40.04 -34.29 -47.29
CA VAL A 79 -39.77 -32.87 -47.27
C VAL A 79 -41.09 -32.09 -47.23
N LEU A 80 -41.40 -31.42 -46.16
CA LEU A 80 -42.39 -30.35 -46.09
C LEU A 80 -41.62 -29.02 -46.25
N ALA A 81 -42.08 -28.24 -47.22
CA ALA A 81 -41.52 -26.94 -47.62
C ALA A 81 -41.54 -25.97 -46.43
N THR A 82 -40.37 -25.39 -46.15
CA THR A 82 -40.20 -24.27 -45.21
C THR A 82 -40.72 -22.99 -45.89
N PRO A 83 -41.45 -22.12 -45.15
CA PRO A 83 -41.78 -20.79 -45.62
C PRO A 83 -40.54 -19.88 -45.69
N PRO A 84 -40.52 -18.85 -46.56
CA PRO A 84 -39.32 -18.03 -46.73
C PRO A 84 -39.00 -17.24 -45.47
N HIS A 85 -37.76 -17.29 -45.05
CA HIS A 85 -37.19 -16.45 -44.00
C HIS A 85 -37.33 -14.96 -44.41
N PRO A 86 -37.81 -14.06 -43.55
CA PRO A 86 -37.66 -12.64 -43.78
C PRO A 86 -36.19 -12.28 -43.52
N SER A 87 -35.46 -12.10 -44.61
CA SER A 87 -34.14 -11.51 -44.64
C SER A 87 -34.19 -10.07 -44.14
N ASN A 88 -33.19 -9.70 -43.33
CA ASN A 88 -32.86 -8.34 -42.91
C ASN A 88 -33.63 -7.76 -41.71
N VAL A 89 -33.51 -8.41 -40.56
CA VAL A 89 -33.39 -7.62 -39.31
C VAL A 89 -31.89 -7.53 -38.99
N ARG A 90 -31.29 -6.39 -39.38
CA ARG A 90 -29.99 -5.98 -38.81
C ARG A 90 -30.20 -5.95 -37.30
N PRO A 91 -29.36 -6.61 -36.46
CA PRO A 91 -29.40 -6.35 -35.05
C PRO A 91 -29.04 -4.86 -34.88
N VAL A 92 -30.02 -4.08 -34.46
CA VAL A 92 -29.76 -2.77 -33.86
C VAL A 92 -28.98 -3.09 -32.60
N ARG A 93 -27.65 -3.09 -32.69
CA ARG A 93 -26.79 -2.91 -31.54
C ARG A 93 -27.09 -1.49 -31.06
N GLU A 94 -28.10 -1.34 -30.22
CA GLU A 94 -28.15 -0.23 -29.28
C GLU A 94 -26.84 -0.32 -28.51
N ARG A 95 -25.85 0.50 -28.90
CA ARG A 95 -24.77 0.88 -28.00
C ARG A 95 -25.52 1.66 -26.90
N HIS A 96 -25.89 0.99 -25.83
CA HIS A 96 -26.11 1.69 -24.58
C HIS A 96 -24.77 2.36 -24.29
N ASP A 97 -24.71 3.67 -24.53
CA ASP A 97 -23.52 4.45 -24.23
C ASP A 97 -23.30 4.34 -22.72
N MET A 98 -22.26 3.60 -22.33
CA MET A 98 -21.91 3.39 -20.94
C MET A 98 -21.60 4.77 -20.33
N ILE A 99 -22.18 5.04 -19.17
CA ILE A 99 -21.95 6.26 -18.39
C ILE A 99 -20.68 6.07 -17.58
N SER A 100 -19.69 6.92 -17.81
CA SER A 100 -18.51 7.00 -16.96
C SER A 100 -18.89 7.72 -15.67
N THR A 101 -18.47 7.15 -14.53
CA THR A 101 -18.61 7.70 -13.19
C THR A 101 -17.23 7.92 -12.61
N LEU A 102 -16.91 9.15 -12.21
CA LEU A 102 -15.64 9.51 -11.62
C LEU A 102 -15.88 10.24 -10.30
N ILE A 103 -15.18 9.82 -9.24
CA ILE A 103 -15.18 10.51 -7.95
C ILE A 103 -13.76 10.96 -7.66
N TYR A 104 -13.60 12.22 -7.30
CA TYR A 104 -12.34 12.76 -6.82
C TYR A 104 -12.54 13.62 -5.57
N ARG A 105 -11.47 13.85 -4.84
CA ARG A 105 -11.40 14.89 -3.81
C ARG A 105 -10.37 15.93 -4.17
N SER A 106 -10.56 17.14 -3.67
CA SER A 106 -9.57 18.22 -3.72
C SER A 106 -9.69 19.10 -2.50
N ARG A 107 -8.69 19.93 -2.26
CA ARG A 107 -8.69 20.94 -1.21
C ARG A 107 -8.99 22.32 -1.82
N ALA A 108 -9.85 23.09 -1.17
CA ALA A 108 -10.06 24.49 -1.50
C ALA A 108 -8.78 25.30 -1.20
N VAL A 109 -8.43 26.22 -2.09
CA VAL A 109 -7.24 27.07 -1.92
C VAL A 109 -7.46 28.10 -0.81
N GLU A 110 -8.69 28.60 -0.70
CA GLU A 110 -9.10 29.61 0.26
C GLU A 110 -10.36 29.16 1.02
N THR A 111 -10.61 29.82 2.14
CA THR A 111 -11.87 29.65 2.88
C THR A 111 -13.03 30.22 2.06
N MET A 112 -14.05 29.41 1.82
CA MET A 112 -15.21 29.79 1.00
C MET A 112 -16.44 30.01 1.86
N ASN A 113 -17.14 31.12 1.60
CA ASN A 113 -18.49 31.37 2.12
C ASN A 113 -19.55 30.83 1.16
N ALA A 114 -20.84 30.98 1.48
CA ALA A 114 -21.93 30.46 0.66
C ALA A 114 -22.03 31.15 -0.72
N GLN A 115 -21.66 32.43 -0.81
CA GLN A 115 -21.65 33.18 -2.07
C GLN A 115 -20.52 32.67 -2.98
N ASP A 116 -19.31 32.49 -2.43
CA ASP A 116 -18.15 31.95 -3.17
C ASP A 116 -18.45 30.59 -3.77
N LEU A 117 -19.16 29.71 -3.05
CA LEU A 117 -19.62 28.41 -3.55
C LEU A 117 -20.63 28.56 -4.69
N THR A 118 -21.52 29.54 -4.60
CA THR A 118 -22.48 29.81 -5.66
C THR A 118 -21.80 30.33 -6.93
N ASP A 119 -20.83 31.22 -6.78
CA ASP A 119 -20.05 31.79 -7.87
C ASP A 119 -19.18 30.76 -8.58
N LEU A 120 -18.60 29.81 -7.80
CA LEU A 120 -17.87 28.65 -8.32
C LEU A 120 -18.80 27.71 -9.13
N LEU A 121 -19.99 27.43 -8.59
CA LEU A 121 -20.91 26.44 -9.19
C LEU A 121 -21.63 26.92 -10.45
N THR A 122 -21.89 28.19 -10.57
CA THR A 122 -22.66 28.73 -11.71
C THR A 122 -21.97 28.44 -13.04
N PRO A 123 -20.69 28.78 -13.27
CA PRO A 123 -19.99 28.44 -14.51
C PRO A 123 -19.75 26.92 -14.64
N ALA A 124 -19.54 26.22 -13.52
CA ALA A 124 -19.35 24.76 -13.54
C ALA A 124 -20.61 24.04 -14.05
N ARG A 125 -21.79 24.43 -13.59
CA ARG A 125 -23.07 23.88 -14.06
C ARG A 125 -23.31 24.13 -15.54
N ALA A 126 -23.05 25.35 -16.03
CA ALA A 126 -23.19 25.68 -17.44
C ALA A 126 -22.27 24.82 -18.31
N ARG A 127 -21.00 24.64 -17.92
CA ARG A 127 -20.02 23.81 -18.61
C ARG A 127 -20.42 22.34 -18.59
N ASN A 128 -20.83 21.82 -17.44
CA ASN A 128 -21.23 20.42 -17.29
C ASN A 128 -22.46 20.10 -18.11
N ALA A 129 -23.48 20.99 -18.12
CA ALA A 129 -24.66 20.82 -18.94
C ALA A 129 -24.33 20.78 -20.44
N ALA A 130 -23.40 21.63 -20.90
CA ALA A 130 -22.96 21.66 -22.32
C ALA A 130 -22.20 20.36 -22.71
N LEU A 131 -21.61 19.67 -21.76
CA LEU A 131 -20.86 18.41 -21.93
C LEU A 131 -21.70 17.15 -21.64
N ASP A 132 -22.98 17.31 -21.35
CA ASP A 132 -23.85 16.23 -20.88
C ASP A 132 -23.26 15.52 -19.66
N VAL A 133 -22.71 16.28 -18.71
CA VAL A 133 -22.17 15.77 -17.43
C VAL A 133 -23.10 16.18 -16.30
N THR A 134 -23.42 15.24 -15.43
CA THR A 134 -24.20 15.46 -14.20
C THR A 134 -23.35 15.06 -13.00
N GLY A 135 -23.79 15.40 -11.78
CA GLY A 135 -23.06 14.98 -10.59
C GLY A 135 -23.48 15.68 -9.31
N ILE A 136 -22.70 15.42 -8.26
CA ILE A 136 -22.86 16.02 -6.95
C ILE A 136 -21.49 16.46 -6.38
N MET A 137 -21.49 17.61 -5.73
CA MET A 137 -20.35 18.15 -4.99
C MET A 137 -20.71 18.22 -3.51
N LEU A 138 -19.85 17.66 -2.67
CA LEU A 138 -19.89 17.78 -1.21
C LEU A 138 -18.76 18.73 -0.80
N PHE A 139 -19.04 19.64 0.14
CA PHE A 139 -18.03 20.56 0.68
C PHE A 139 -18.11 20.59 2.21
N ASP A 140 -16.97 20.38 2.90
CA ASP A 140 -16.90 20.36 4.37
C ASP A 140 -16.30 21.61 5.00
N GLY A 141 -15.97 22.60 4.18
CA GLY A 141 -15.29 23.84 4.57
C GLY A 141 -13.82 23.88 4.18
N VAL A 142 -13.24 22.75 3.87
CA VAL A 142 -11.81 22.58 3.48
C VAL A 142 -11.69 21.77 2.21
N HIS A 143 -12.44 20.67 2.10
CA HIS A 143 -12.33 19.72 1.00
C HIS A 143 -13.60 19.68 0.16
N PHE A 144 -13.39 19.51 -1.13
CA PHE A 144 -14.44 19.11 -2.06
C PHE A 144 -14.34 17.60 -2.30
N VAL A 145 -15.48 16.91 -2.28
CA VAL A 145 -15.63 15.57 -2.84
C VAL A 145 -16.67 15.65 -3.93
N GLN A 146 -16.27 15.36 -5.15
CA GLN A 146 -17.11 15.57 -6.32
C GLN A 146 -17.23 14.28 -7.13
N LEU A 147 -18.48 14.01 -7.55
CA LEU A 147 -18.81 12.97 -8.49
C LEU A 147 -19.22 13.59 -9.82
N LEU A 148 -18.69 13.03 -10.90
CA LEU A 148 -19.02 13.37 -12.29
C LEU A 148 -19.56 12.12 -12.99
N GLU A 149 -20.68 12.25 -13.71
CA GLU A 149 -21.29 11.18 -14.52
C GLU A 149 -21.66 11.70 -15.91
N GLY A 150 -21.23 10.99 -16.96
CA GLY A 150 -21.51 11.38 -18.33
C GLY A 150 -20.75 10.52 -19.35
N PRO A 151 -20.69 10.98 -20.61
CA PRO A 151 -19.86 10.36 -21.63
C PRO A 151 -18.39 10.31 -21.21
N ASP A 152 -17.71 9.20 -21.44
CA ASP A 152 -16.35 8.93 -20.93
C ASP A 152 -15.35 10.03 -21.31
N GLU A 153 -15.34 10.43 -22.58
CA GLU A 153 -14.46 11.51 -23.05
C GLU A 153 -14.77 12.86 -22.40
N ALA A 154 -16.05 13.15 -22.11
CA ALA A 154 -16.44 14.41 -21.48
C ALA A 154 -16.00 14.45 -20.01
N VAL A 155 -16.22 13.37 -19.27
CA VAL A 155 -15.81 13.22 -17.88
C VAL A 155 -14.29 13.30 -17.75
N SER A 156 -13.56 12.59 -18.61
CA SER A 156 -12.08 12.58 -18.60
C SER A 156 -11.51 13.96 -18.90
N ARG A 157 -11.98 14.63 -19.96
CA ARG A 157 -11.54 16.01 -20.30
C ARG A 157 -11.86 17.02 -19.20
N LEU A 158 -13.02 16.89 -18.57
CA LEU A 158 -13.42 17.77 -17.47
C LEU A 158 -12.51 17.56 -16.25
N PHE A 159 -12.23 16.31 -15.89
CA PHE A 159 -11.34 15.99 -14.78
C PHE A 159 -9.90 16.47 -15.03
N ASP A 160 -9.37 16.29 -16.24
CA ASP A 160 -8.06 16.82 -16.62
C ASP A 160 -7.99 18.36 -16.56
N SER A 161 -9.11 19.05 -16.85
CA SER A 161 -9.20 20.50 -16.66
C SER A 161 -9.17 20.88 -15.18
N ILE A 162 -9.91 20.18 -14.34
CA ILE A 162 -9.96 20.40 -12.88
C ILE A 162 -8.58 20.18 -12.24
N ARG A 163 -7.83 19.17 -12.67
CA ARG A 163 -6.46 18.90 -12.17
C ARG A 163 -5.47 20.01 -12.47
N ARG A 164 -5.76 20.87 -13.46
CA ARG A 164 -4.93 22.00 -13.87
C ARG A 164 -5.46 23.36 -13.39
N ASP A 165 -6.60 23.33 -12.69
CA ASP A 165 -7.25 24.55 -12.21
C ASP A 165 -6.64 24.95 -10.85
N ASP A 166 -6.12 26.17 -10.80
CA ASP A 166 -5.48 26.74 -9.59
C ASP A 166 -6.43 26.91 -8.40
N ALA A 167 -7.77 26.82 -8.65
CA ALA A 167 -8.76 26.84 -7.58
C ALA A 167 -8.78 25.54 -6.71
N HIS A 168 -8.15 24.47 -7.21
CA HIS A 168 -8.10 23.17 -6.56
C HIS A 168 -6.66 22.75 -6.25
N LYS A 169 -6.38 22.41 -4.99
CA LYS A 169 -5.12 21.76 -4.57
C LYS A 169 -5.36 20.29 -4.25
N ASN A 170 -4.30 19.48 -4.32
CA ASN A 170 -4.32 18.07 -3.91
C ASN A 170 -5.49 17.28 -4.54
N VAL A 171 -5.67 17.40 -5.87
CA VAL A 171 -6.71 16.68 -6.60
C VAL A 171 -6.37 15.19 -6.65
N VAL A 172 -7.16 14.37 -5.98
CA VAL A 172 -6.93 12.92 -5.81
C VAL A 172 -8.11 12.15 -6.38
N LEU A 173 -7.84 11.24 -7.32
CA LEU A 173 -8.83 10.32 -7.86
C LEU A 173 -9.19 9.26 -6.82
N LEU A 174 -10.48 9.12 -6.50
CA LEU A 174 -10.98 8.14 -5.52
C LEU A 174 -11.59 6.92 -6.18
N MET A 175 -12.29 7.12 -7.31
CA MET A 175 -12.95 6.06 -8.07
C MET A 175 -13.16 6.48 -9.53
N GLN A 176 -12.96 5.52 -10.43
CA GLN A 176 -13.42 5.61 -11.80
C GLN A 176 -14.10 4.29 -12.17
N ASP A 177 -15.29 4.35 -12.76
CA ASP A 177 -16.12 3.20 -13.10
C ASP A 177 -17.02 3.52 -14.28
N GLN A 178 -17.67 2.51 -14.87
CA GLN A 178 -18.64 2.66 -15.93
C GLN A 178 -19.92 1.91 -15.56
N GLY A 179 -21.05 2.47 -15.89
CA GLY A 179 -22.36 1.89 -15.59
C GLY A 179 -23.41 2.20 -16.67
N PRO A 180 -24.55 1.49 -16.63
CA PRO A 180 -25.60 1.66 -17.64
C PRO A 180 -26.44 2.92 -17.43
N ALA A 181 -26.37 3.56 -16.27
CA ALA A 181 -27.25 4.69 -15.92
C ALA A 181 -26.59 5.63 -14.93
N ARG A 182 -27.00 6.91 -14.97
CA ARG A 182 -26.55 7.93 -14.02
C ARG A 182 -27.22 7.75 -12.66
N ARG A 183 -26.45 7.93 -11.60
CA ARG A 183 -26.95 7.98 -10.22
C ARG A 183 -27.53 9.36 -9.88
N PHE A 184 -26.94 10.43 -10.43
CA PHE A 184 -27.31 11.82 -10.23
C PHE A 184 -27.72 12.46 -11.57
N GLY A 185 -28.90 12.09 -12.06
CA GLY A 185 -29.37 12.52 -13.39
C GLY A 185 -30.09 13.85 -13.41
N GLY A 186 -30.45 14.46 -12.28
CA GLY A 186 -31.33 15.62 -12.21
C GLY A 186 -30.62 16.99 -12.31
N ASP A 187 -29.37 17.08 -11.94
CA ASP A 187 -28.60 18.32 -11.82
C ASP A 187 -27.27 18.23 -12.55
N ALA A 188 -26.92 19.23 -13.36
CA ALA A 188 -25.56 19.31 -13.95
C ALA A 188 -24.44 19.37 -12.89
N MET A 189 -24.75 19.87 -11.69
CA MET A 189 -23.94 19.73 -10.47
C MET A 189 -24.78 20.10 -9.26
N ALA A 190 -25.20 19.12 -8.46
CA ALA A 190 -25.83 19.34 -7.16
C ALA A 190 -24.78 19.76 -6.13
N LEU A 191 -25.10 20.69 -5.23
CA LEU A 191 -24.25 21.04 -4.08
C LEU A 191 -24.86 20.46 -2.81
N LEU A 192 -23.99 19.92 -1.95
CA LEU A 192 -24.30 19.58 -0.57
C LEU A 192 -23.22 20.20 0.35
N ASP A 193 -23.59 21.31 0.98
CA ASP A 193 -22.73 21.96 1.98
C ASP A 193 -22.84 21.19 3.31
N LEU A 194 -21.76 20.54 3.68
CA LEU A 194 -21.71 19.67 4.87
C LEU A 194 -21.55 20.50 6.15
N ARG A 195 -21.16 21.76 6.09
CA ARG A 195 -20.95 22.60 7.27
C ARG A 195 -22.24 22.80 8.07
N GLU A 196 -23.37 22.84 7.38
CA GLU A 196 -24.70 23.11 7.95
C GLU A 196 -25.49 21.84 8.30
N LEU A 197 -24.98 20.63 7.94
CA LEU A 197 -25.73 19.38 8.04
C LEU A 197 -25.23 18.47 9.18
N GLY A 198 -26.12 17.81 9.90
CA GLY A 198 -25.78 16.74 10.81
C GLY A 198 -25.35 15.44 10.08
N PRO A 199 -24.50 14.56 10.66
CA PRO A 199 -24.02 13.34 9.99
C PRO A 199 -25.13 12.40 9.50
N GLN A 200 -26.25 12.32 10.23
CA GLN A 200 -27.41 11.51 9.85
C GLN A 200 -28.22 12.14 8.72
N GLU A 201 -28.21 13.46 8.63
CA GLU A 201 -28.92 14.21 7.58
C GLU A 201 -28.23 14.11 6.23
N VAL A 202 -26.89 14.06 6.22
CA VAL A 202 -26.09 13.99 4.98
C VAL A 202 -26.48 12.79 4.12
N SER A 203 -26.56 11.60 4.70
CA SER A 203 -26.94 10.39 3.97
C SER A 203 -28.33 10.50 3.33
N SER A 204 -29.30 11.08 4.05
CA SER A 204 -30.64 11.30 3.51
C SER A 204 -30.68 12.34 2.40
N ARG A 205 -29.85 13.40 2.49
CA ARG A 205 -29.71 14.43 1.46
C ARG A 205 -29.03 13.89 0.20
N ILE A 206 -27.96 13.09 0.33
CA ILE A 206 -27.33 12.39 -0.82
C ILE A 206 -28.38 11.53 -1.54
N LEU A 207 -29.10 10.69 -0.79
CA LEU A 207 -30.13 9.82 -1.35
C LEU A 207 -31.28 10.59 -2.00
N ALA A 208 -31.66 11.76 -1.48
CA ALA A 208 -32.70 12.60 -2.06
C ALA A 208 -32.32 13.16 -3.45
N LYS A 209 -31.00 13.36 -3.68
CA LYS A 209 -30.47 13.84 -4.97
C LYS A 209 -30.27 12.72 -6.01
N MET A 210 -30.31 11.45 -5.58
CA MET A 210 -30.14 10.31 -6.49
C MET A 210 -31.40 10.04 -7.31
N THR A 211 -31.22 9.48 -8.50
CA THR A 211 -32.32 8.96 -9.33
C THR A 211 -33.08 7.84 -8.61
N VAL A 212 -34.34 7.60 -9.00
CA VAL A 212 -35.16 6.53 -8.42
C VAL A 212 -34.49 5.17 -8.57
N PHE A 213 -33.89 4.88 -9.72
CA PHE A 213 -33.18 3.63 -10.00
C PHE A 213 -31.99 3.42 -9.05
N ALA A 214 -31.17 4.44 -8.85
CA ALA A 214 -30.02 4.37 -7.95
C ALA A 214 -30.43 4.20 -6.46
N ARG A 215 -31.60 4.72 -6.07
CA ARG A 215 -32.14 4.54 -4.70
C ARG A 215 -32.50 3.07 -4.38
N LEU A 216 -32.85 2.28 -5.38
CA LEU A 216 -33.17 0.86 -5.17
C LEU A 216 -31.91 0.01 -4.84
N ALA A 217 -30.76 0.36 -5.42
CA ALA A 217 -29.49 -0.33 -5.23
C ALA A 217 -28.63 0.22 -4.05
N ARG A 218 -29.13 1.18 -3.28
CA ARG A 218 -28.39 2.02 -2.33
C ARG A 218 -27.57 1.30 -1.25
N GLY A 219 -27.98 0.09 -0.85
CA GLY A 219 -27.33 -0.62 0.27
C GLY A 219 -25.90 -1.05 -0.01
N ASP A 220 -25.59 -1.35 -1.28
CA ASP A 220 -24.29 -1.88 -1.72
C ASP A 220 -23.58 -1.03 -2.78
N ASP A 221 -24.16 0.08 -3.22
CA ASP A 221 -23.56 0.96 -4.21
C ASP A 221 -22.26 1.60 -3.67
N ARG A 222 -21.13 1.37 -4.38
CA ARG A 222 -19.80 1.88 -4.02
C ARG A 222 -19.77 3.41 -3.92
N VAL A 223 -20.47 4.10 -4.83
CA VAL A 223 -20.55 5.56 -4.85
C VAL A 223 -21.16 6.09 -3.56
N VAL A 224 -22.30 5.51 -3.14
CA VAL A 224 -22.98 5.91 -1.90
C VAL A 224 -22.08 5.65 -0.69
N LYS A 225 -21.37 4.52 -0.68
CA LYS A 225 -20.43 4.18 0.41
C LYS A 225 -19.26 5.17 0.48
N ILE A 226 -18.64 5.53 -0.66
CA ILE A 226 -17.55 6.49 -0.73
C ILE A 226 -18.02 7.89 -0.29
N LEU A 227 -19.10 8.41 -0.88
CA LEU A 227 -19.65 9.72 -0.50
C LEU A 227 -20.06 9.76 0.97
N GLY A 228 -20.70 8.69 1.47
CA GLY A 228 -21.09 8.57 2.87
C GLY A 228 -19.90 8.52 3.82
N TRP A 229 -18.82 7.82 3.45
CA TRP A 229 -17.60 7.79 4.24
C TRP A 229 -16.96 9.17 4.38
N TYR A 230 -16.79 9.88 3.27
CA TYR A 230 -16.24 11.25 3.30
C TYR A 230 -17.16 12.23 4.03
N ALA A 231 -18.46 12.08 3.89
CA ALA A 231 -19.43 12.92 4.59
C ALA A 231 -19.47 12.68 6.10
N ALA A 232 -19.20 11.45 6.55
CA ALA A 232 -19.07 11.11 7.97
C ALA A 232 -17.75 11.54 8.57
N ALA A 233 -16.69 11.53 7.75
CA ALA A 233 -15.30 11.81 8.12
C ALA A 233 -14.93 13.30 7.95
N ARG A 234 -15.71 14.20 8.53
CA ARG A 234 -15.54 15.65 8.36
C ARG A 234 -14.21 16.16 8.89
N GLY A 235 -13.58 17.05 8.13
CA GLY A 235 -12.40 17.80 8.51
C GLY A 235 -11.08 17.08 8.19
N THR A 236 -10.00 17.75 8.53
CA THR A 236 -8.62 17.33 8.17
C THR A 236 -8.13 16.06 8.86
N ASP A 237 -8.78 15.61 9.94
CA ASP A 237 -8.31 14.49 10.75
C ASP A 237 -8.44 13.11 10.05
N HIS A 238 -9.21 13.03 8.97
CA HIS A 238 -9.49 11.80 8.23
C HIS A 238 -8.86 11.74 6.84
N ILE A 239 -8.42 12.88 6.33
CA ILE A 239 -7.79 13.00 5.03
C ILE A 239 -6.30 13.27 5.26
N VAL A 240 -5.47 12.32 4.87
CA VAL A 240 -4.01 12.52 4.91
C VAL A 240 -3.65 13.47 3.77
N GLU A 241 -3.07 14.60 4.12
CA GLU A 241 -2.53 15.58 3.19
C GLU A 241 -1.07 15.85 3.51
N GLY A 242 -0.19 15.67 2.52
CA GLY A 242 1.19 16.10 2.61
C GLY A 242 1.32 17.62 2.58
N GLU A 243 2.42 18.14 3.08
CA GLU A 243 2.82 19.51 2.83
C GLU A 243 2.98 19.75 1.33
N ASP A 244 2.89 21.00 0.91
CA ASP A 244 3.15 21.38 -0.47
C ASP A 244 4.62 21.08 -0.84
N ALA A 245 4.81 20.32 -1.90
CA ALA A 245 6.14 19.94 -2.38
C ALA A 245 7.00 21.15 -2.75
N ALA A 246 6.38 22.27 -3.13
CA ALA A 246 7.08 23.52 -3.42
C ALA A 246 7.84 24.12 -2.22
N HIS A 247 7.47 23.73 -0.99
CA HIS A 247 8.18 24.14 0.22
C HIS A 247 9.48 23.36 0.46
N TRP A 248 9.80 22.39 -0.36
CA TRP A 248 10.91 21.49 -0.16
C TRP A 248 11.81 21.40 -1.40
N ARG A 249 13.10 21.38 -1.16
CA ARG A 249 14.11 20.96 -2.14
C ARG A 249 14.97 19.86 -1.53
N PHE A 250 15.56 19.03 -2.37
CA PHE A 250 16.48 17.96 -1.94
C PHE A 250 17.89 18.29 -2.40
N ALA A 251 18.76 18.56 -1.44
CA ALA A 251 20.14 18.94 -1.68
C ALA A 251 21.09 17.81 -1.24
N ALA A 252 22.12 17.56 -2.03
CA ALA A 252 23.20 16.63 -1.69
C ALA A 252 23.87 17.08 -0.39
N SER A 253 24.31 16.12 0.44
CA SER A 253 25.00 16.42 1.70
C SER A 253 26.35 17.09 1.49
N GLY A 254 26.93 16.94 0.29
CA GLY A 254 28.29 17.36 -0.04
C GLY A 254 29.35 16.50 0.65
N ALA A 255 28.94 15.41 1.32
CA ALA A 255 29.87 14.44 1.86
C ALA A 255 30.59 13.71 0.70
N ALA A 256 31.90 13.59 0.75
CA ALA A 256 32.60 12.77 -0.21
C ALA A 256 32.07 11.33 -0.16
N ALA A 257 31.72 10.77 -1.32
CA ALA A 257 31.33 9.37 -1.40
C ALA A 257 32.47 8.50 -0.84
N ILE A 258 32.14 7.68 0.15
CA ILE A 258 33.10 6.70 0.69
C ILE A 258 33.16 5.58 -0.34
N GLN A 259 34.32 5.46 -0.99
CA GLN A 259 34.56 4.40 -1.98
C GLN A 259 35.51 3.36 -1.39
N GLU A 260 35.35 2.12 -1.84
CA GLU A 260 36.34 1.10 -1.56
C GLU A 260 37.68 1.45 -2.21
N ASP A 261 38.77 1.10 -1.53
CA ASP A 261 40.13 1.26 -2.08
C ASP A 261 40.20 0.53 -3.43
N PRO A 262 40.58 1.23 -4.53
CA PRO A 262 40.72 0.61 -5.84
C PRO A 262 41.78 -0.51 -5.87
N ALA A 263 42.74 -0.51 -4.94
CA ALA A 263 43.72 -1.57 -4.77
C ALA A 263 43.22 -2.80 -4.04
N ALA A 264 41.98 -2.79 -3.52
CA ALA A 264 41.39 -3.92 -2.83
C ALA A 264 41.24 -5.12 -3.80
N PRO A 265 41.48 -6.36 -3.35
CA PRO A 265 41.35 -7.52 -4.21
C PRO A 265 39.90 -7.65 -4.71
N ALA A 266 39.78 -7.97 -6.01
CA ALA A 266 38.45 -8.13 -6.64
C ALA A 266 37.61 -9.20 -5.92
N ARG A 267 36.36 -8.86 -5.64
CA ARG A 267 35.41 -9.78 -5.00
C ARG A 267 34.76 -10.71 -6.00
N ALA A 268 34.40 -11.89 -5.51
CA ALA A 268 33.59 -12.83 -6.26
C ALA A 268 32.19 -12.25 -6.57
N TYR A 269 31.65 -11.45 -5.62
CA TYR A 269 30.31 -10.87 -5.68
C TYR A 269 30.38 -9.37 -5.35
N PRO A 270 30.25 -8.47 -6.34
CA PRO A 270 30.12 -7.03 -6.09
C PRO A 270 28.72 -6.68 -5.56
N PHE A 271 28.65 -5.59 -4.77
CA PHE A 271 27.39 -5.08 -4.22
C PHE A 271 27.21 -3.60 -4.52
N ALA A 272 25.99 -3.20 -4.85
CA ALA A 272 25.60 -1.80 -4.83
C ALA A 272 24.88 -1.51 -3.51
N LEU A 273 25.23 -0.38 -2.87
CA LEU A 273 24.63 0.03 -1.62
C LEU A 273 23.58 1.10 -1.86
N GLN A 274 22.38 0.91 -1.29
CA GLN A 274 21.34 1.93 -1.31
C GLN A 274 20.90 2.26 0.13
N PRO A 275 20.89 3.56 0.53
CA PRO A 275 20.51 3.94 1.88
C PRO A 275 19.01 3.89 2.10
N ILE A 276 18.60 3.43 3.29
CA ILE A 276 17.28 3.66 3.87
C ILE A 276 17.43 4.78 4.89
N VAL A 277 16.68 5.85 4.73
CA VAL A 277 16.87 7.10 5.44
C VAL A 277 15.69 7.50 6.31
N ASP A 278 15.98 8.27 7.36
CA ASP A 278 15.04 9.14 8.07
C ASP A 278 15.31 10.58 7.63
N PRO A 279 14.55 11.14 6.69
CA PRO A 279 14.86 12.44 6.12
C PRO A 279 14.76 13.59 7.12
N MET A 280 13.81 13.49 8.06
CA MET A 280 13.57 14.56 9.05
C MET A 280 14.68 14.62 10.11
N ARG A 281 15.28 13.48 10.44
CA ARG A 281 16.47 13.42 11.31
C ARG A 281 17.76 13.55 10.55
N ARG A 282 17.72 13.53 9.21
CA ARG A 282 18.89 13.52 8.31
C ARG A 282 19.83 12.36 8.65
N GLU A 283 19.29 11.17 8.85
CA GLU A 283 20.01 9.98 9.29
C GLU A 283 19.86 8.84 8.30
N VAL A 284 20.97 8.17 7.98
CA VAL A 284 20.94 6.87 7.30
C VAL A 284 20.74 5.78 8.35
N THR A 285 19.61 5.10 8.31
CA THR A 285 19.23 4.10 9.32
C THR A 285 19.70 2.69 8.98
N SER A 286 19.86 2.40 7.69
CA SER A 286 20.45 1.15 7.17
C SER A 286 20.89 1.31 5.72
N PHE A 287 21.75 0.41 5.26
CA PHE A 287 22.05 0.22 3.85
C PHE A 287 21.54 -1.11 3.37
N GLU A 288 20.87 -1.12 2.23
CA GLU A 288 20.57 -2.35 1.50
C GLU A 288 21.73 -2.69 0.58
N PHE A 289 22.21 -3.93 0.68
CA PHE A 289 23.31 -4.48 -0.12
C PHE A 289 22.72 -5.28 -1.27
N LEU A 290 22.69 -4.70 -2.43
CA LEU A 290 22.15 -5.22 -3.66
C LEU A 290 23.23 -5.95 -4.44
N ILE A 291 23.23 -7.29 -4.44
CA ILE A 291 24.19 -8.09 -5.20
C ILE A 291 24.16 -7.74 -6.69
N ARG A 292 25.31 -7.74 -7.34
CA ARG A 292 25.47 -7.54 -8.79
C ARG A 292 26.29 -8.67 -9.38
N GLY A 293 26.05 -9.00 -10.61
CA GLY A 293 26.96 -9.84 -11.39
C GLY A 293 28.29 -9.13 -11.66
N ARG A 294 29.31 -9.87 -12.07
CA ARG A 294 30.65 -9.34 -12.30
C ARG A 294 30.72 -8.27 -13.41
N SER A 295 29.82 -8.34 -14.39
CA SER A 295 29.68 -7.37 -15.49
C SER A 295 28.55 -6.35 -15.22
N GLY A 296 28.01 -6.29 -13.99
CA GLY A 296 26.95 -5.40 -13.59
C GLY A 296 25.52 -5.96 -13.80
N GLU A 297 25.40 -7.27 -14.05
CA GLU A 297 24.11 -7.93 -14.23
C GLU A 297 23.22 -7.78 -12.97
N SER A 298 21.91 -7.76 -13.19
CA SER A 298 20.93 -7.78 -12.10
C SER A 298 20.96 -9.11 -11.33
N PRO A 299 20.48 -9.14 -10.06
CA PRO A 299 20.39 -10.39 -9.30
C PRO A 299 19.62 -11.48 -10.05
N GLU A 300 18.50 -11.13 -10.71
CA GLU A 300 17.67 -12.08 -11.46
C GLU A 300 18.46 -12.70 -12.61
N GLN A 301 19.20 -11.91 -13.37
CA GLN A 301 20.02 -12.39 -14.47
C GLN A 301 21.17 -13.30 -13.97
N MET A 302 21.82 -12.89 -12.87
CA MET A 302 22.89 -13.67 -12.25
C MET A 302 22.40 -15.03 -11.76
N PHE A 303 21.26 -15.07 -11.05
CA PHE A 303 20.71 -16.30 -10.50
C PHE A 303 19.98 -17.15 -11.54
N ALA A 304 19.48 -16.60 -12.65
CA ALA A 304 18.79 -17.35 -13.69
C ALA A 304 19.69 -18.40 -14.39
N SER A 305 21.00 -18.17 -14.41
CA SER A 305 21.99 -19.07 -15.02
C SER A 305 22.37 -20.27 -14.12
N LEU A 306 21.95 -20.28 -12.85
CA LEU A 306 22.33 -21.27 -11.86
C LEU A 306 21.20 -22.30 -11.65
N ASP A 307 21.56 -23.56 -11.44
CA ASP A 307 20.59 -24.53 -10.94
C ASP A 307 20.15 -24.19 -9.47
N PRO A 308 19.02 -24.71 -8.99
CA PRO A 308 18.50 -24.33 -7.66
C PRO A 308 19.49 -24.55 -6.53
N ALA A 309 20.23 -25.67 -6.51
CA ALA A 309 21.19 -25.97 -5.43
C ALA A 309 22.40 -25.04 -5.46
N GLN A 310 22.89 -24.71 -6.67
CA GLN A 310 23.94 -23.71 -6.85
C GLN A 310 23.45 -22.33 -6.42
N ARG A 311 22.21 -21.95 -6.76
CA ARG A 311 21.62 -20.68 -6.42
C ARG A 311 21.59 -20.45 -4.90
N TYR A 312 21.09 -21.41 -4.12
CA TYR A 312 21.02 -21.31 -2.67
C TYR A 312 22.41 -21.25 -2.02
N ARG A 313 23.39 -21.99 -2.55
CA ARG A 313 24.75 -21.94 -2.09
C ARG A 313 25.40 -20.57 -2.38
N VAL A 314 25.30 -20.08 -3.59
CA VAL A 314 25.83 -18.75 -4.02
C VAL A 314 25.16 -17.64 -3.22
N ASP A 315 23.86 -17.76 -2.99
CA ASP A 315 23.13 -16.80 -2.17
C ASP A 315 23.74 -16.67 -0.77
N LEU A 316 23.94 -17.78 -0.06
CA LEU A 316 24.56 -17.78 1.28
C LEU A 316 26.04 -17.35 1.26
N GLU A 317 26.83 -17.83 0.30
CA GLU A 317 28.26 -17.51 0.19
C GLU A 317 28.49 -16.02 -0.10
N SER A 318 27.61 -15.41 -0.90
CA SER A 318 27.71 -14.00 -1.27
C SER A 318 27.63 -13.04 -0.05
N LYS A 319 26.95 -13.46 1.04
CA LYS A 319 26.77 -12.61 2.23
C LYS A 319 28.09 -12.28 2.92
N ALA A 320 29.07 -13.20 2.90
CA ALA A 320 30.41 -12.90 3.40
C ALA A 320 31.06 -11.71 2.69
N ALA A 321 30.86 -11.60 1.36
CA ALA A 321 31.37 -10.48 0.59
C ALA A 321 30.66 -9.16 0.92
N ALA A 322 29.33 -9.20 1.21
CA ALA A 322 28.58 -8.04 1.68
C ALA A 322 29.10 -7.53 3.03
N PHE A 323 29.30 -8.44 4.00
CA PHE A 323 29.77 -8.09 5.35
C PHE A 323 31.21 -7.56 5.32
N GLU A 324 32.08 -8.16 4.51
CA GLU A 324 33.45 -7.67 4.32
C GLU A 324 33.46 -6.28 3.66
N LEU A 325 32.58 -6.01 2.68
CA LEU A 325 32.42 -4.68 2.10
C LEU A 325 31.96 -3.66 3.15
N ALA A 326 30.99 -4.00 3.99
CA ALA A 326 30.53 -3.15 5.07
C ALA A 326 31.65 -2.77 6.04
N ARG A 327 32.46 -3.75 6.45
CA ARG A 327 33.63 -3.54 7.31
C ARG A 327 34.65 -2.58 6.65
N ARG A 328 34.96 -2.77 5.36
CA ARG A 328 35.92 -1.91 4.64
C ARG A 328 35.42 -0.47 4.44
N LEU A 329 34.11 -0.30 4.32
CA LEU A 329 33.49 1.02 4.21
C LEU A 329 33.23 1.68 5.58
N GLY A 330 33.58 1.01 6.71
CA GLY A 330 33.39 1.53 8.06
C GLY A 330 31.92 1.63 8.49
N LEU A 331 31.08 0.68 8.04
CA LEU A 331 29.64 0.68 8.30
C LEU A 331 29.23 -0.16 9.52
N ASP A 332 30.11 -0.35 10.47
CA ASP A 332 29.92 -1.13 11.70
C ASP A 332 28.89 -0.52 12.67
N ASN A 333 28.56 0.76 12.52
CA ASN A 333 27.57 1.47 13.34
C ASN A 333 26.19 1.66 12.68
N VAL A 334 25.99 1.11 11.48
CA VAL A 334 24.75 1.24 10.70
C VAL A 334 24.19 -0.15 10.43
N LYS A 335 22.87 -0.31 10.39
CA LYS A 335 22.26 -1.59 10.04
C LYS A 335 22.50 -1.93 8.57
N LEU A 336 22.72 -3.21 8.29
CA LEU A 336 22.98 -3.76 6.97
C LEU A 336 21.83 -4.68 6.58
N SER A 337 21.14 -4.38 5.50
CA SER A 337 20.10 -5.24 4.95
C SER A 337 20.68 -6.07 3.80
N VAL A 338 20.44 -7.37 3.82
CA VAL A 338 20.86 -8.31 2.78
C VAL A 338 19.68 -9.16 2.34
N ASN A 339 19.44 -9.20 1.05
CA ASN A 339 18.43 -10.08 0.45
C ASN A 339 18.86 -11.54 0.61
N LEU A 340 17.95 -12.42 0.98
CA LEU A 340 18.20 -13.84 1.15
C LEU A 340 17.04 -14.67 0.63
N LEU A 341 17.32 -15.64 -0.22
CA LEU A 341 16.32 -16.59 -0.69
C LEU A 341 15.85 -17.47 0.49
N PRO A 342 14.55 -17.55 0.80
CA PRO A 342 14.04 -18.37 1.93
C PRO A 342 14.46 -19.81 1.85
N MET A 343 14.53 -20.36 0.64
CA MET A 343 14.95 -21.74 0.42
C MET A 343 16.41 -21.98 0.84
N SER A 344 17.28 -20.96 0.81
CA SER A 344 18.64 -21.06 1.35
C SER A 344 18.67 -21.37 2.85
N LEU A 345 17.64 -20.89 3.60
CA LEU A 345 17.49 -21.17 5.05
C LEU A 345 16.79 -22.51 5.33
N ILE A 346 15.96 -22.98 4.40
CA ILE A 346 15.12 -24.17 4.57
C ILE A 346 15.90 -25.42 4.16
N GLU A 347 16.58 -25.40 3.02
CA GLU A 347 17.34 -26.54 2.48
C GLU A 347 18.63 -26.79 3.26
N ASP A 348 19.21 -25.77 3.91
CA ASP A 348 20.42 -25.89 4.72
C ASP A 348 20.13 -25.59 6.20
N PRO A 349 20.04 -26.61 7.06
CA PRO A 349 19.87 -26.41 8.51
C PRO A 349 20.98 -25.59 9.16
N SER A 350 22.19 -25.55 8.58
CA SER A 350 23.35 -24.80 9.08
C SER A 350 23.42 -23.35 8.57
N ALA A 351 22.52 -22.94 7.68
CA ALA A 351 22.56 -21.63 7.02
C ALA A 351 22.65 -20.46 8.02
N VAL A 352 21.85 -20.49 9.09
CA VAL A 352 21.86 -19.43 10.11
C VAL A 352 23.18 -19.41 10.87
N SER A 353 23.73 -20.58 11.24
CA SER A 353 25.04 -20.65 11.90
C SER A 353 26.15 -20.09 11.01
N ARG A 354 26.14 -20.45 9.72
CA ARG A 354 27.09 -19.90 8.74
C ARG A 354 26.98 -18.39 8.59
N LEU A 355 25.77 -17.83 8.56
CA LEU A 355 25.58 -16.37 8.55
C LEU A 355 26.17 -15.71 9.78
N VAL A 356 25.94 -16.29 10.98
CA VAL A 356 26.52 -15.78 12.24
C VAL A 356 28.05 -15.83 12.19
N ASP A 357 28.63 -16.93 11.71
CA ASP A 357 30.08 -17.08 11.59
C ASP A 357 30.66 -16.05 10.60
N GLN A 358 30.00 -15.82 9.47
CA GLN A 358 30.40 -14.82 8.48
C GLN A 358 30.33 -13.38 9.04
N ILE A 359 29.27 -13.05 9.79
CA ILE A 359 29.08 -11.76 10.47
C ILE A 359 30.21 -11.55 11.49
N ALA A 360 30.46 -12.55 12.33
CA ALA A 360 31.51 -12.49 13.36
C ALA A 360 32.92 -12.41 12.78
N ALA A 361 33.21 -13.12 11.67
CA ALA A 361 34.48 -13.06 10.97
C ALA A 361 34.81 -11.67 10.44
N CYS A 362 33.76 -10.84 10.15
CA CYS A 362 33.93 -9.45 9.74
C CYS A 362 33.92 -8.46 10.93
N GLY A 363 33.88 -8.93 12.19
CA GLY A 363 33.81 -8.07 13.38
C GLY A 363 32.48 -7.37 13.58
N LEU A 364 31.44 -7.77 12.85
CA LEU A 364 30.07 -7.24 12.97
C LEU A 364 29.29 -8.01 14.04
N LEU A 365 28.20 -7.42 14.50
CA LEU A 365 27.26 -8.07 15.43
C LEU A 365 26.00 -8.50 14.68
N PRO A 366 25.40 -9.67 15.01
CA PRO A 366 24.19 -10.15 14.36
C PRO A 366 23.04 -9.13 14.34
N GLN A 367 22.87 -8.34 15.41
CA GLN A 367 21.86 -7.30 15.52
C GLN A 367 22.04 -6.10 14.56
N HIS A 368 23.19 -5.98 13.92
CA HIS A 368 23.42 -5.01 12.84
C HIS A 368 22.90 -5.53 11.49
N VAL A 369 22.64 -6.82 11.37
CA VAL A 369 22.21 -7.45 10.12
C VAL A 369 20.69 -7.64 10.10
N ILE A 370 20.08 -7.31 8.97
CA ILE A 370 18.68 -7.56 8.64
C ILE A 370 18.68 -8.44 7.39
N VAL A 371 17.97 -9.55 7.46
CA VAL A 371 17.71 -10.41 6.31
C VAL A 371 16.39 -9.99 5.70
N GLU A 372 16.42 -9.64 4.40
CA GLU A 372 15.24 -9.27 3.62
C GLU A 372 14.76 -10.47 2.78
N ILE A 373 13.47 -10.69 2.78
CA ILE A 373 12.83 -11.85 2.17
C ILE A 373 11.60 -11.36 1.41
N THR A 374 11.47 -11.76 0.15
CA THR A 374 10.35 -11.32 -0.68
C THR A 374 9.01 -11.93 -0.25
N GLU A 375 7.93 -11.18 -0.46
CA GLU A 375 6.56 -11.60 -0.14
C GLU A 375 6.22 -12.96 -0.79
N GLN A 376 6.58 -13.17 -2.07
CA GLN A 376 6.22 -14.36 -2.84
C GLN A 376 6.83 -15.64 -2.29
N GLU A 377 8.07 -15.58 -1.86
CA GLU A 377 8.83 -16.75 -1.41
C GLU A 377 8.40 -17.22 -0.01
N ALA A 378 7.85 -16.30 0.81
CA ALA A 378 7.35 -16.63 2.15
C ALA A 378 6.11 -17.57 2.14
N ILE A 379 5.36 -17.61 1.02
CA ILE A 379 4.07 -18.33 0.93
C ILE A 379 4.25 -19.83 0.63
N GLU A 380 5.30 -20.21 -0.10
CA GLU A 380 5.41 -21.58 -0.64
C GLU A 380 5.55 -22.65 0.45
N ARG A 381 6.23 -22.35 1.58
CA ARG A 381 6.45 -23.27 2.69
C ARG A 381 6.33 -22.58 4.07
N PRO A 382 5.14 -22.17 4.51
CA PRO A 382 4.95 -21.27 5.65
C PRO A 382 5.49 -21.84 6.98
N PHE A 383 5.36 -23.15 7.23
CA PHE A 383 5.87 -23.77 8.48
C PHE A 383 7.40 -23.78 8.55
N ALA A 384 8.06 -24.20 7.48
CA ALA A 384 9.52 -24.23 7.41
C ALA A 384 10.11 -22.81 7.45
N PHE A 385 9.43 -21.88 6.83
CA PHE A 385 9.78 -20.48 6.84
C PHE A 385 9.67 -19.85 8.24
N ARG A 386 8.61 -20.16 9.00
CA ARG A 386 8.46 -19.71 10.40
C ARG A 386 9.61 -20.19 11.29
N ASP A 387 10.03 -21.46 11.13
CA ASP A 387 11.16 -22.00 11.87
C ASP A 387 12.48 -21.31 11.48
N ALA A 388 12.67 -20.98 10.22
CA ALA A 388 13.83 -20.23 9.74
C ALA A 388 13.90 -18.83 10.36
N ILE A 389 12.78 -18.08 10.35
CA ILE A 389 12.65 -16.76 11.00
C ILE A 389 12.95 -16.87 12.51
N ALA A 390 12.40 -17.88 13.18
CA ALA A 390 12.66 -18.08 14.61
C ALA A 390 14.14 -18.37 14.91
N ARG A 391 14.85 -19.04 14.00
CA ARG A 391 16.31 -19.27 14.13
C ARG A 391 17.10 -17.97 13.93
N LEU A 392 16.77 -17.15 12.91
CA LEU A 392 17.39 -15.85 12.68
C LEU A 392 17.23 -14.93 13.90
N ARG A 393 16.03 -14.83 14.44
CA ARG A 393 15.75 -14.01 15.63
C ARG A 393 16.51 -14.48 16.87
N ARG A 394 16.60 -15.81 17.11
CA ARG A 394 17.40 -16.33 18.22
C ARG A 394 18.90 -16.03 18.07
N ALA A 395 19.37 -15.90 16.83
CA ALA A 395 20.73 -15.46 16.54
C ALA A 395 20.93 -13.93 16.65
N GLY A 396 19.85 -13.16 16.89
CA GLY A 396 19.89 -11.70 16.97
C GLY A 396 19.83 -11.00 15.61
N ILE A 397 19.58 -11.72 14.52
CA ILE A 397 19.44 -11.17 13.15
C ILE A 397 18.01 -10.68 12.96
N GLY A 398 17.86 -9.41 12.48
CA GLY A 398 16.56 -8.84 12.15
C GLY A 398 15.99 -9.42 10.86
N VAL A 399 14.68 -9.31 10.68
CA VAL A 399 13.97 -9.82 9.50
C VAL A 399 13.12 -8.70 8.90
N ALA A 400 13.21 -8.52 7.58
CA ALA A 400 12.33 -7.64 6.81
C ALA A 400 11.58 -8.44 5.74
N ILE A 401 10.33 -8.06 5.48
CA ILE A 401 9.61 -8.53 4.29
C ILE A 401 9.77 -7.45 3.22
N ASP A 402 10.18 -7.88 2.04
CA ASP A 402 10.45 -7.05 0.88
C ASP A 402 9.35 -7.16 -0.19
N ASP A 403 9.26 -6.15 -1.07
CA ASP A 403 8.31 -6.07 -2.19
C ASP A 403 6.84 -6.23 -1.76
N PHE A 404 6.47 -5.79 -0.55
CA PHE A 404 5.11 -5.95 -0.05
C PHE A 404 4.11 -5.13 -0.85
N GLY A 405 3.15 -5.83 -1.44
CA GLY A 405 2.11 -5.27 -2.30
C GLY A 405 2.36 -5.45 -3.80
N ALA A 406 3.50 -6.02 -4.21
CA ALA A 406 3.74 -6.47 -5.58
C ALA A 406 3.12 -7.86 -5.87
N GLY A 407 2.85 -8.65 -4.83
CA GLY A 407 2.38 -10.04 -4.90
C GLY A 407 0.98 -10.25 -4.30
N PHE A 408 0.67 -11.51 -3.97
CA PHE A 408 -0.64 -11.97 -3.51
C PHE A 408 -0.68 -12.43 -2.03
N ALA A 409 0.41 -12.31 -1.27
CA ALA A 409 0.50 -12.86 0.09
C ALA A 409 -0.39 -12.14 1.11
N GLY A 410 -0.53 -10.87 0.96
CA GLY A 410 -1.46 -10.08 1.75
C GLY A 410 -1.12 -9.95 3.24
N LEU A 411 -2.05 -9.34 4.00
CA LEU A 411 -1.89 -9.02 5.42
C LEU A 411 -1.73 -10.24 6.34
N SER A 412 -2.11 -11.45 5.90
CA SER A 412 -1.96 -12.67 6.69
C SER A 412 -0.49 -12.98 7.01
N LEU A 413 0.41 -12.67 6.09
CA LEU A 413 1.86 -12.81 6.28
C LEU A 413 2.37 -11.99 7.48
N LEU A 414 1.88 -10.75 7.61
CA LEU A 414 2.26 -9.88 8.73
C LEU A 414 1.78 -10.41 10.08
N ALA A 415 0.57 -10.96 10.12
CA ALA A 415 0.03 -11.56 11.34
C ALA A 415 0.80 -12.81 11.78
N GLU A 416 1.27 -13.61 10.81
CA GLU A 416 1.98 -14.86 11.08
C GLU A 416 3.46 -14.63 11.43
N PHE A 417 4.16 -13.76 10.73
CA PHE A 417 5.62 -13.62 10.82
C PHE A 417 6.09 -12.41 11.61
N GLN A 418 5.29 -11.33 11.70
CA GLN A 418 5.59 -10.09 12.44
C GLN A 418 7.04 -9.62 12.23
N PRO A 419 7.44 -9.21 11.02
CA PRO A 419 8.81 -8.81 10.70
C PRO A 419 9.20 -7.55 11.49
N ASP A 420 10.50 -7.27 11.61
CA ASP A 420 11.00 -6.03 12.18
C ASP A 420 10.76 -4.83 11.27
N LYS A 421 10.83 -5.06 9.95
CA LYS A 421 10.55 -4.06 8.90
C LYS A 421 9.63 -4.63 7.83
N LEU A 422 8.83 -3.75 7.24
CA LEU A 422 7.99 -4.02 6.06
C LEU A 422 8.33 -3.01 4.99
N LYS A 423 8.91 -3.44 3.86
CA LYS A 423 9.24 -2.61 2.72
C LYS A 423 8.06 -2.60 1.77
N ILE A 424 7.46 -1.41 1.58
CA ILE A 424 6.27 -1.23 0.70
C ILE A 424 6.76 -0.99 -0.70
N ASP A 425 6.37 -1.88 -1.62
CA ASP A 425 6.81 -1.87 -3.01
C ASP A 425 6.45 -0.57 -3.75
N ARG A 426 7.31 -0.19 -4.67
CA ARG A 426 7.17 1.00 -5.52
C ARG A 426 5.83 1.07 -6.25
N GLN A 427 5.21 -0.06 -6.62
CA GLN A 427 3.92 -0.06 -7.34
C GLN A 427 2.80 0.56 -6.51
N LEU A 428 2.85 0.43 -5.17
CA LEU A 428 1.92 1.11 -4.26
C LEU A 428 2.30 2.57 -4.00
N ILE A 429 3.59 2.91 -4.09
CA ILE A 429 4.13 4.22 -3.73
C ILE A 429 4.10 5.22 -4.88
N GLN A 430 4.35 4.76 -6.11
CA GLN A 430 4.45 5.62 -7.28
C GLN A 430 3.17 6.42 -7.53
N ASN A 431 3.28 7.75 -7.57
CA ASN A 431 2.17 8.71 -7.73
C ASN A 431 1.09 8.61 -6.65
N ILE A 432 1.42 8.09 -5.47
CA ILE A 432 0.46 7.90 -4.37
C ILE A 432 -0.27 9.17 -3.96
N HIS A 433 0.36 10.33 -4.11
CA HIS A 433 -0.25 11.64 -3.81
C HIS A 433 -1.46 11.95 -4.68
N LEU A 434 -1.68 11.21 -5.80
CA LEU A 434 -2.79 11.38 -6.75
C LEU A 434 -3.82 10.24 -6.75
N ASP A 435 -3.56 9.13 -6.01
CA ASP A 435 -4.31 7.87 -6.10
C ASP A 435 -4.97 7.51 -4.75
N GLY A 436 -6.26 7.82 -4.63
CA GLY A 436 -7.02 7.59 -3.40
C GLY A 436 -7.13 6.12 -2.96
N PRO A 437 -7.39 5.16 -3.84
CA PRO A 437 -7.32 3.73 -3.53
C PRO A 437 -5.98 3.29 -2.94
N ARG A 438 -4.85 3.67 -3.53
CA ARG A 438 -3.52 3.37 -2.99
C ARG A 438 -3.29 4.05 -1.64
N GLN A 439 -3.72 5.31 -1.49
CA GLN A 439 -3.69 6.03 -0.21
C GLN A 439 -4.42 5.26 0.89
N ALA A 440 -5.62 4.76 0.61
CA ALA A 440 -6.41 3.99 1.58
C ALA A 440 -5.70 2.69 1.98
N ILE A 441 -5.11 1.96 1.02
CA ILE A 441 -4.35 0.73 1.27
C ILE A 441 -3.11 1.04 2.12
N VAL A 442 -2.28 2.00 1.71
CA VAL A 442 -1.02 2.33 2.38
C VAL A 442 -1.26 2.86 3.80
N CYS A 443 -2.30 3.70 4.02
CA CYS A 443 -2.72 4.10 5.36
C CYS A 443 -3.15 2.90 6.23
N GLY A 444 -3.87 1.94 5.64
CA GLY A 444 -4.25 0.70 6.33
C GLY A 444 -3.04 -0.12 6.76
N ILE A 445 -2.06 -0.29 5.87
CA ILE A 445 -0.80 -0.98 6.14
C ILE A 445 0.00 -0.24 7.23
N ALA A 446 0.16 1.08 7.13
CA ALA A 446 0.89 1.89 8.12
C ALA A 446 0.29 1.74 9.53
N ARG A 447 -1.05 1.79 9.64
CA ARG A 447 -1.77 1.57 10.91
C ARG A 447 -1.57 0.16 11.45
N ALA A 448 -1.63 -0.86 10.60
CA ALA A 448 -1.38 -2.25 10.99
C ALA A 448 0.05 -2.42 11.49
N CYS A 449 1.04 -1.88 10.77
CA CYS A 449 2.44 -1.88 11.18
C CYS A 449 2.64 -1.23 12.55
N SER A 450 2.08 -0.03 12.76
CA SER A 450 2.16 0.67 14.05
C SER A 450 1.56 -0.15 15.19
N ALA A 451 0.42 -0.80 14.97
CA ALA A 451 -0.23 -1.63 15.99
C ALA A 451 0.57 -2.91 16.33
N MET A 452 1.37 -3.41 15.40
CA MET A 452 2.21 -4.60 15.56
C MET A 452 3.68 -4.29 15.92
N GLY A 453 4.07 -3.00 15.99
CA GLY A 453 5.45 -2.60 16.24
C GLY A 453 6.39 -2.85 15.06
N ILE A 454 5.87 -2.98 13.84
CA ILE A 454 6.62 -3.17 12.61
C ILE A 454 7.01 -1.80 12.05
N THR A 455 8.23 -1.64 11.58
CA THR A 455 8.69 -0.40 10.96
C THR A 455 8.37 -0.43 9.45
N PRO A 456 7.42 0.37 8.93
CA PRO A 456 7.20 0.47 7.50
C PRO A 456 8.30 1.28 6.83
N VAL A 457 8.76 0.82 5.66
CA VAL A 457 9.71 1.51 4.78
C VAL A 457 9.02 1.75 3.44
N ALA A 458 9.00 2.98 2.96
CA ALA A 458 8.48 3.31 1.63
C ALA A 458 9.61 3.20 0.61
N GLU A 459 9.44 2.35 -0.40
CA GLU A 459 10.43 2.09 -1.42
C GLU A 459 10.14 2.80 -2.73
N GLY A 460 11.19 3.00 -3.52
CA GLY A 460 11.09 3.58 -4.84
C GLY A 460 10.53 5.00 -4.85
N VAL A 461 10.72 5.76 -3.77
CA VAL A 461 10.31 7.17 -3.69
C VAL A 461 11.20 7.99 -4.61
N GLU A 462 10.60 8.61 -5.64
CA GLU A 462 11.31 9.38 -6.66
C GLU A 462 10.94 10.87 -6.66
N ARG A 463 9.77 11.22 -6.10
CA ARG A 463 9.18 12.56 -6.16
C ARG A 463 8.99 13.15 -4.76
N VAL A 464 9.14 14.46 -4.68
CA VAL A 464 8.93 15.20 -3.42
C VAL A 464 7.47 15.09 -2.97
N GLU A 465 6.52 15.11 -3.91
CA GLU A 465 5.09 14.98 -3.63
C GLU A 465 4.73 13.63 -3.00
N GLU A 466 5.38 12.54 -3.44
CA GLU A 466 5.23 11.20 -2.87
C GLU A 466 5.73 11.19 -1.42
N TRP A 467 6.93 11.71 -1.21
CA TRP A 467 7.54 11.81 0.12
C TRP A 467 6.68 12.65 1.09
N CYS A 468 6.21 13.84 0.67
CA CYS A 468 5.36 14.70 1.49
C CYS A 468 4.10 13.98 1.94
N TRP A 469 3.44 13.27 1.01
CA TRP A 469 2.24 12.52 1.34
C TRP A 469 2.52 11.34 2.29
N LEU A 470 3.55 10.55 2.01
CA LEU A 470 3.95 9.40 2.85
C LEU A 470 4.36 9.83 4.26
N GLN A 471 5.09 10.95 4.39
CA GLN A 471 5.44 11.51 5.68
C GLN A 471 4.19 11.89 6.48
N ALA A 472 3.20 12.54 5.86
CA ALA A 472 1.93 12.85 6.48
C ALA A 472 1.13 11.58 6.84
N ALA A 473 1.29 10.49 6.07
CA ALA A 473 0.71 9.18 6.38
C ALA A 473 1.41 8.44 7.54
N GLY A 474 2.50 9.01 8.10
CA GLY A 474 3.21 8.48 9.26
C GLY A 474 4.40 7.59 8.92
N PHE A 475 4.91 7.62 7.69
CA PHE A 475 6.16 6.97 7.36
C PHE A 475 7.35 7.79 7.85
N GLU A 476 8.33 7.13 8.43
CA GLU A 476 9.59 7.73 8.88
C GLU A 476 10.81 7.16 8.13
N ARG A 477 10.66 6.07 7.41
CA ARG A 477 11.74 5.38 6.70
C ARG A 477 11.45 5.34 5.21
N PHE A 478 12.46 5.75 4.43
CA PHE A 478 12.31 5.93 2.99
C PHE A 478 13.53 5.41 2.24
N GLN A 479 13.29 4.86 1.06
CA GLN A 479 14.29 4.45 0.10
C GLN A 479 13.83 4.87 -1.29
N GLY A 480 14.76 5.36 -2.12
CA GLY A 480 14.45 5.74 -3.50
C GLY A 480 15.40 6.77 -4.08
N TYR A 481 15.23 7.03 -5.37
CA TYR A 481 16.12 7.93 -6.12
C TYR A 481 15.97 9.41 -5.74
N LEU A 482 14.93 9.74 -5.02
CA LEU A 482 14.82 11.07 -4.42
C LEU A 482 15.98 11.34 -3.45
N PHE A 483 16.40 10.32 -2.70
CA PHE A 483 17.46 10.40 -1.69
C PHE A 483 18.82 10.00 -2.24
N ALA A 484 18.93 8.81 -2.79
CA ALA A 484 20.16 8.32 -3.43
C ALA A 484 19.89 7.16 -4.39
N LYS A 485 20.67 7.07 -5.46
CA LYS A 485 20.74 5.87 -6.29
C LYS A 485 21.70 4.85 -5.67
N PRO A 486 21.53 3.54 -5.93
CA PRO A 486 22.51 2.54 -5.53
C PRO A 486 23.91 2.88 -6.09
N ALA A 487 24.94 2.78 -5.26
CA ALA A 487 26.33 2.99 -5.66
C ALA A 487 27.13 1.69 -5.53
N LEU A 488 27.83 1.30 -6.61
CA LEU A 488 28.58 0.05 -6.65
C LEU A 488 29.84 0.17 -5.78
N ASN A 489 29.98 -0.75 -4.80
CA ASN A 489 31.09 -0.82 -3.84
C ASN A 489 31.39 0.53 -3.15
N ALA A 490 30.38 1.35 -2.95
CA ALA A 490 30.52 2.70 -2.39
C ALA A 490 29.30 3.09 -1.57
N VAL A 491 29.47 4.01 -0.63
CA VAL A 491 28.38 4.72 0.06
C VAL A 491 27.99 5.92 -0.81
N PRO A 492 26.75 5.98 -1.31
CA PRO A 492 26.32 7.12 -2.13
C PRO A 492 26.12 8.37 -1.26
N ASP A 493 26.31 9.55 -1.88
CA ASP A 493 25.90 10.81 -1.27
C ASP A 493 24.37 10.90 -1.19
N VAL A 494 23.87 11.22 0.00
CA VAL A 494 22.43 11.30 0.28
C VAL A 494 21.94 12.72 0.12
N ARG A 495 20.82 12.86 -0.58
CA ARG A 495 20.12 14.13 -0.70
C ARG A 495 19.12 14.27 0.43
N TRP A 496 19.18 15.40 1.13
CA TRP A 496 18.34 15.69 2.28
C TRP A 496 17.31 16.78 1.97
N PRO A 497 16.11 16.71 2.60
CA PRO A 497 15.13 17.77 2.46
C PRO A 497 15.62 19.05 3.13
N GLU A 498 15.41 20.16 2.44
CA GLU A 498 15.63 21.52 2.92
C GLU A 498 14.40 22.34 2.65
N ARG A 499 14.01 23.17 3.62
CA ARG A 499 12.93 24.12 3.41
C ARG A 499 13.37 25.21 2.42
N VAL A 500 12.52 25.43 1.42
CA VAL A 500 12.66 26.60 0.54
C VAL A 500 12.23 27.81 1.38
N GLN A 501 13.14 28.76 1.56
CA GLN A 501 12.80 30.04 2.20
C GLN A 501 11.84 30.77 1.25
N ALA A 502 10.70 31.20 1.74
CA ALA A 502 9.85 32.14 1.02
C ALA A 502 10.57 33.48 1.01
N ASP A 503 10.88 33.98 -0.20
CA ASP A 503 11.40 35.34 -0.40
C ASP A 503 10.37 36.40 -0.01
#